data_e96cc8138401c703fe37943b8de31231
#
_entry.id   e96cc8138401c703fe37943b8de31231
#
_cell.length_a   1.000
_cell.length_b   1.000
_cell.length_c   1.000
_cell.angle_alpha   90.00
_cell.angle_beta   90.00
_cell.angle_gamma   90.00
#
_symmetry.space_group_name_H-M   'P 1'
#
loop_
_entity.id
_entity.type
_entity.pdbx_description
1 polymer ?
#
loop_
_entity_poly.entity_id
_entity_poly.type
_entity_poly.pdbx_seq_one_letter_code
_entity_poly.pdbx_strand_id
1 'polypeptide(L)'
;MDSVFSLLCFYILSNCSNRLCQSWREGSFARILFPDARLSSQRISDILALLSEEYPCRELFKFYLKLFKEDLEGDGTNVLIDSTGLPDSIHFPLTAISNHNGEIENEVRRIYVTQQETGLPVCFRYCPGIVIDVSTLSRTMRELKKAGVNTKLAILDA
;
A
#
# COMPACT_ATOMS: atom_id res chain seq x y z
N MET A 1 -0.02 11.77 16.79
CA MET A 1 1.07 11.26 15.90
C MET A 1 1.73 10.01 16.48
N ASP A 2 2.02 10.00 17.78
CA ASP A 2 2.70 8.90 18.49
C ASP A 2 2.10 7.51 18.25
N SER A 3 0.77 7.40 18.27
CA SER A 3 0.09 6.12 18.02
C SER A 3 0.39 5.56 16.62
N VAL A 4 0.49 6.42 15.60
CA VAL A 4 0.79 5.99 14.22
C VAL A 4 2.22 5.51 14.12
N PHE A 5 3.19 6.28 14.64
CA PHE A 5 4.59 5.89 14.61
C PHE A 5 4.86 4.63 15.43
N SER A 6 4.27 4.51 16.61
CA SER A 6 4.40 3.32 17.44
C SER A 6 3.79 2.09 16.75
N LEU A 7 2.67 2.25 16.04
CA LEU A 7 2.03 1.18 15.26
C LEU A 7 2.92 0.77 14.06
N LEU A 8 3.53 1.72 13.36
CA LEU A 8 4.49 1.42 12.29
C LEU A 8 5.70 0.64 12.81
N CYS A 9 6.29 1.07 13.94
CA CYS A 9 7.38 0.33 14.59
C CYS A 9 6.96 -1.09 14.96
N PHE A 10 5.73 -1.27 15.46
CA PHE A 10 5.20 -2.59 15.76
C PHE A 10 5.14 -3.48 14.51
N TYR A 11 4.65 -2.98 13.39
CA TYR A 11 4.57 -3.76 12.13
C TYR A 11 5.95 -4.10 11.55
N ILE A 12 6.93 -3.22 11.72
CA ILE A 12 8.29 -3.45 11.20
C ILE A 12 9.05 -4.44 12.10
N LEU A 13 8.90 -4.34 13.41
CA LEU A 13 9.72 -5.06 14.38
C LEU A 13 9.07 -6.33 14.95
N SER A 14 7.79 -6.55 14.67
CA SER A 14 7.01 -7.63 15.27
C SER A 14 6.10 -8.29 14.24
N ASN A 15 6.06 -9.62 14.26
CA ASN A 15 5.10 -10.43 13.51
C ASN A 15 3.88 -10.82 14.36
N CYS A 16 3.60 -10.07 15.41
CA CYS A 16 2.51 -10.36 16.32
C CYS A 16 1.16 -9.81 15.83
N SER A 17 0.09 -10.41 16.32
CA SER A 17 -1.27 -9.91 16.08
C SER A 17 -1.45 -8.50 16.68
N ASN A 18 -2.22 -7.64 16.00
CA ASN A 18 -2.57 -6.28 16.45
C ASN A 18 -3.07 -6.23 17.89
N ARG A 19 -3.71 -7.30 18.36
CA ARG A 19 -4.18 -7.44 19.73
C ARG A 19 -3.07 -7.32 20.78
N LEU A 20 -1.82 -7.65 20.40
CA LEU A 20 -0.65 -7.59 21.29
C LEU A 20 0.10 -6.26 21.18
N CYS A 21 -0.33 -5.34 20.32
CA CYS A 21 0.39 -4.10 20.03
C CYS A 21 0.55 -3.22 21.28
N GLN A 22 -0.49 -3.10 22.11
CA GLN A 22 -0.42 -2.32 23.36
C GLN A 22 0.61 -2.92 24.35
N SER A 23 0.55 -4.25 24.57
CA SER A 23 1.49 -4.95 25.45
C SER A 23 2.93 -4.89 24.92
N TRP A 24 3.10 -5.01 23.60
CA TRP A 24 4.41 -4.84 22.95
C TRP A 24 4.98 -3.44 23.21
N ARG A 25 4.17 -2.38 23.04
CA ARG A 25 4.60 -1.03 23.34
C ARG A 25 5.03 -0.86 24.80
N GLU A 26 4.23 -1.36 25.73
CA GLU A 26 4.51 -1.27 27.19
C GLU A 26 5.79 -1.99 27.59
N GLY A 27 6.10 -3.12 26.92
CA GLY A 27 7.31 -3.92 27.18
C GLY A 27 8.54 -3.52 26.36
N SER A 28 8.46 -2.49 25.52
CA SER A 28 9.54 -2.09 24.62
C SER A 28 9.98 -0.63 24.81
N PHE A 29 11.05 -0.21 24.11
CA PHE A 29 11.47 1.19 24.05
C PHE A 29 10.43 2.12 23.42
N ALA A 30 9.45 1.58 22.69
CA ALA A 30 8.38 2.38 22.09
C ALA A 30 7.59 3.19 23.13
N ARG A 31 7.49 2.74 24.37
CA ARG A 31 6.86 3.49 25.46
C ARG A 31 7.59 4.79 25.80
N ILE A 32 8.91 4.82 25.60
CA ILE A 32 9.77 5.97 25.88
C ILE A 32 9.78 6.91 24.67
N LEU A 33 9.89 6.36 23.47
CA LEU A 33 9.91 7.12 22.23
C LEU A 33 8.55 7.75 21.89
N PHE A 34 7.45 7.07 22.24
CA PHE A 34 6.09 7.47 21.94
C PHE A 34 5.22 7.42 23.21
N PRO A 35 5.46 8.34 24.17
CA PRO A 35 4.81 8.29 25.49
C PRO A 35 3.29 8.41 25.41
N ASP A 36 2.77 9.21 24.47
CA ASP A 36 1.34 9.46 24.31
C ASP A 36 0.64 8.47 23.39
N ALA A 37 1.34 7.44 22.89
CA ALA A 37 0.74 6.45 22.01
C ALA A 37 -0.32 5.60 22.75
N ARG A 38 -1.48 5.45 22.14
CA ARG A 38 -2.57 4.58 22.59
C ARG A 38 -2.84 3.55 21.48
N LEU A 39 -2.67 2.28 21.80
CA LEU A 39 -2.70 1.16 20.85
C LEU A 39 -3.71 0.08 21.26
N SER A 40 -4.82 0.49 21.89
CA SER A 40 -5.95 -0.42 22.08
C SER A 40 -6.48 -0.91 20.72
N SER A 41 -7.10 -2.09 20.69
CA SER A 41 -7.65 -2.66 19.45
C SER A 41 -8.60 -1.69 18.73
N GLN A 42 -9.46 -0.99 19.49
CA GLN A 42 -10.34 0.02 18.90
C GLN A 42 -9.55 1.17 18.28
N ARG A 43 -8.54 1.69 18.99
CA ARG A 43 -7.72 2.78 18.47
C ARG A 43 -6.94 2.40 17.23
N ILE A 44 -6.44 1.16 17.17
CA ILE A 44 -5.78 0.64 15.97
C ILE A 44 -6.78 0.57 14.81
N SER A 45 -7.99 0.06 15.04
CA SER A 45 -9.04 0.02 14.01
C SER A 45 -9.37 1.41 13.50
N ASP A 46 -9.50 2.41 14.36
CA ASP A 46 -9.77 3.79 13.97
C ASP A 46 -8.62 4.39 13.12
N ILE A 47 -7.37 4.12 13.51
CA ILE A 47 -6.18 4.56 12.76
C ILE A 47 -6.16 3.90 11.37
N LEU A 48 -6.38 2.60 11.30
CA LEU A 48 -6.36 1.86 10.04
C LEU A 48 -7.50 2.31 9.11
N ALA A 49 -8.70 2.53 9.66
CA ALA A 49 -9.83 3.05 8.91
C ALA A 49 -9.50 4.42 8.30
N LEU A 50 -8.94 5.34 9.09
CA LEU A 50 -8.53 6.67 8.61
C LEU A 50 -7.44 6.58 7.52
N LEU A 51 -6.44 5.72 7.71
CA LEU A 51 -5.35 5.55 6.73
C LEU A 51 -5.79 4.84 5.45
N SER A 52 -6.88 4.08 5.49
CA SER A 52 -7.43 3.38 4.32
C SER A 52 -8.23 4.28 3.39
N GLU A 53 -8.57 5.50 3.80
CA GLU A 53 -9.25 6.45 2.95
C GLU A 53 -8.39 6.85 1.74
N GLU A 54 -9.02 7.08 0.61
CA GLU A 54 -8.34 7.37 -0.65
C GLU A 54 -7.48 8.65 -0.58
N TYR A 55 -7.98 9.67 0.11
CA TYR A 55 -7.28 10.95 0.22
C TYR A 55 -5.96 10.85 1.00
N PRO A 56 -5.89 10.31 2.23
CA PRO A 56 -4.63 10.12 2.94
C PRO A 56 -3.62 9.27 2.17
N CYS A 57 -4.08 8.21 1.50
CA CYS A 57 -3.23 7.36 0.70
C CYS A 57 -2.60 8.11 -0.49
N ARG A 58 -3.38 8.94 -1.19
CA ARG A 58 -2.89 9.78 -2.28
C ARG A 58 -1.89 10.83 -1.80
N GLU A 59 -2.14 11.49 -0.69
CA GLU A 59 -1.22 12.50 -0.13
C GLU A 59 0.09 11.84 0.34
N LEU A 60 0.02 10.66 0.94
CA LEU A 60 1.20 9.88 1.29
C LEU A 60 2.07 9.60 0.05
N PHE A 61 1.48 9.12 -1.04
CA PHE A 61 2.23 8.86 -2.27
C PHE A 61 2.80 10.12 -2.90
N LYS A 62 2.06 11.21 -2.93
CA LYS A 62 2.60 12.49 -3.41
C LYS A 62 3.82 12.94 -2.59
N PHE A 63 3.72 12.85 -1.28
CA PHE A 63 4.83 13.21 -0.38
C PHE A 63 6.01 12.25 -0.56
N TYR A 64 5.75 10.96 -0.62
CA TYR A 64 6.75 9.93 -0.85
C TYR A 64 7.49 10.14 -2.18
N LEU A 65 6.77 10.33 -3.29
CA LEU A 65 7.37 10.60 -4.60
C LEU A 65 8.20 11.89 -4.61
N LYS A 66 7.79 12.90 -3.85
CA LYS A 66 8.57 14.14 -3.69
C LYS A 66 9.88 13.91 -2.94
N LEU A 67 9.90 13.03 -1.94
CA LEU A 67 11.13 12.69 -1.19
C LEU A 67 12.14 11.94 -2.07
N PHE A 68 11.66 11.08 -2.95
CA PHE A 68 12.49 10.26 -3.84
C PHE A 68 12.54 10.80 -5.27
N LYS A 69 12.28 12.09 -5.44
CA LYS A 69 12.19 12.74 -6.76
C LYS A 69 13.46 12.54 -7.57
N GLU A 70 14.63 12.75 -6.98
CA GLU A 70 15.93 12.61 -7.65
C GLU A 70 16.18 11.17 -8.12
N ASP A 71 15.73 10.18 -7.34
CA ASP A 71 15.84 8.75 -7.69
C ASP A 71 14.86 8.34 -8.81
N LEU A 72 13.76 9.07 -8.98
CA LEU A 72 12.67 8.74 -9.92
C LEU A 72 12.65 9.58 -11.19
N GLU A 73 13.34 10.73 -11.23
CA GLU A 73 13.27 11.69 -12.33
C GLU A 73 14.42 11.62 -13.33
N GLY A 74 15.52 10.93 -13.11
CA GLY A 74 16.67 10.86 -14.02
C GLY A 74 16.31 10.86 -15.54
N ASP A 75 16.96 10.12 -16.37
CA ASP A 75 16.63 9.93 -17.80
C ASP A 75 15.31 9.14 -18.04
N GLY A 76 14.48 9.07 -17.05
CA GLY A 76 13.27 8.24 -16.95
C GLY A 76 13.51 6.96 -16.16
N THR A 77 12.47 6.48 -15.50
CA THR A 77 12.55 5.28 -14.66
C THR A 77 11.80 4.11 -15.29
N ASN A 78 12.36 2.92 -15.13
CA ASN A 78 11.66 1.69 -15.47
C ASN A 78 10.77 1.28 -14.28
N VAL A 79 9.55 0.90 -14.55
CA VAL A 79 8.61 0.44 -13.53
C VAL A 79 8.18 -1.00 -13.78
N LEU A 80 8.11 -1.76 -12.70
CA LEU A 80 7.48 -3.07 -12.67
C LEU A 80 6.05 -2.87 -12.16
N ILE A 81 5.10 -3.43 -12.88
CA ILE A 81 3.68 -3.38 -12.52
C ILE A 81 3.24 -4.81 -12.32
N ASP A 82 2.88 -5.12 -11.10
CA ASP A 82 2.38 -6.43 -10.69
C ASP A 82 0.97 -6.31 -10.12
N SER A 83 0.19 -7.35 -10.26
CA SER A 83 -1.14 -7.41 -9.69
C SER A 83 -1.35 -8.68 -8.88
N THR A 84 -1.97 -8.52 -7.73
CA THR A 84 -2.27 -9.62 -6.82
C THR A 84 -3.76 -9.64 -6.50
N GLY A 85 -4.41 -10.77 -6.72
CA GLY A 85 -5.75 -11.04 -6.21
C GLY A 85 -5.72 -11.22 -4.70
N LEU A 86 -6.56 -10.49 -3.99
CA LEU A 86 -6.74 -10.61 -2.54
C LEU A 86 -8.13 -11.20 -2.29
N PRO A 87 -8.22 -12.43 -1.76
CA PRO A 87 -9.50 -13.02 -1.38
C PRO A 87 -10.25 -12.11 -0.39
N ASP A 88 -11.52 -11.90 -0.65
CA ASP A 88 -12.34 -11.01 0.18
C ASP A 88 -13.24 -11.79 1.13
N SER A 89 -12.79 -11.92 2.36
CA SER A 89 -13.60 -12.49 3.45
C SER A 89 -14.43 -11.45 4.21
N ILE A 90 -14.27 -10.16 3.90
CA ILE A 90 -14.87 -9.05 4.66
C ILE A 90 -15.78 -8.12 3.84
N HIS A 91 -16.12 -8.52 2.63
CA HIS A 91 -16.99 -7.75 1.71
C HIS A 91 -16.49 -6.32 1.43
N PHE A 92 -15.25 -6.23 0.97
CA PHE A 92 -14.68 -4.94 0.55
C PHE A 92 -15.46 -4.34 -0.63
N PRO A 93 -15.68 -3.02 -0.68
CA PRO A 93 -16.56 -2.40 -1.69
C PRO A 93 -16.19 -2.64 -3.16
N LEU A 94 -14.93 -2.95 -3.44
CA LEU A 94 -14.43 -3.24 -4.79
C LEU A 94 -14.37 -4.74 -5.10
N THR A 95 -14.90 -5.58 -4.23
CA THR A 95 -14.92 -7.03 -4.45
C THR A 95 -15.78 -7.39 -5.64
N ALA A 96 -15.27 -8.27 -6.47
CA ALA A 96 -15.98 -8.85 -7.61
C ALA A 96 -15.61 -10.32 -7.79
N ILE A 97 -16.52 -11.07 -8.35
CA ILE A 97 -16.26 -12.47 -8.70
C ILE A 97 -15.18 -12.51 -9.78
N SER A 98 -14.12 -13.22 -9.51
CA SER A 98 -12.99 -13.42 -10.42
C SER A 98 -12.71 -14.91 -10.57
N ASN A 99 -12.20 -15.30 -11.74
CA ASN A 99 -11.64 -16.61 -11.97
C ASN A 99 -10.13 -16.45 -12.15
N HIS A 100 -9.45 -16.28 -11.04
CA HIS A 100 -7.99 -16.18 -11.01
C HIS A 100 -7.43 -17.47 -10.41
N ASN A 101 -6.41 -18.03 -11.04
CA ASN A 101 -5.80 -19.30 -10.64
C ASN A 101 -6.73 -20.55 -10.73
N GLY A 102 -7.80 -20.48 -11.51
CA GLY A 102 -8.72 -21.61 -11.71
C GLY A 102 -9.81 -21.76 -10.65
N GLU A 103 -9.83 -20.90 -9.66
CA GLU A 103 -10.88 -20.86 -8.64
C GLU A 103 -11.77 -19.61 -8.82
N ILE A 104 -13.07 -19.81 -8.64
CA ILE A 104 -14.03 -18.71 -8.71
C ILE A 104 -14.24 -18.19 -7.30
N GLU A 105 -13.66 -17.04 -7.01
CA GLU A 105 -13.76 -16.41 -5.69
C GLU A 105 -14.12 -14.94 -5.79
N ASN A 106 -14.63 -14.41 -4.68
CA ASN A 106 -14.75 -12.97 -4.52
C ASN A 106 -13.38 -12.40 -4.13
N GLU A 107 -12.84 -11.54 -4.99
CA GLU A 107 -11.56 -10.90 -4.72
C GLU A 107 -11.55 -9.43 -5.09
N VAL A 108 -10.65 -8.72 -4.47
CA VAL A 108 -10.21 -7.39 -4.88
C VAL A 108 -8.80 -7.50 -5.44
N ARG A 109 -8.50 -6.81 -6.52
CA ARG A 109 -7.17 -6.80 -7.10
C ARG A 109 -6.37 -5.60 -6.62
N ARG A 110 -5.16 -5.85 -6.13
CA ARG A 110 -4.19 -4.82 -5.81
C ARG A 110 -3.15 -4.73 -6.91
N ILE A 111 -3.06 -3.57 -7.55
CA ILE A 111 -2.00 -3.26 -8.50
C ILE A 111 -0.89 -2.57 -7.73
N TYR A 112 0.33 -3.06 -7.87
CA TYR A 112 1.52 -2.56 -7.21
C TYR A 112 2.55 -2.14 -8.25
N VAL A 113 3.11 -0.95 -8.09
CA VAL A 113 4.11 -0.38 -8.99
C VAL A 113 5.38 -0.13 -8.22
N THR A 114 6.48 -0.70 -8.69
CA THR A 114 7.81 -0.51 -8.11
C THR A 114 8.78 0.03 -9.16
N GLN A 115 9.79 0.74 -8.73
CA GLN A 115 10.93 1.09 -9.57
C GLN A 115 11.80 -0.15 -9.77
N GLN A 116 12.17 -0.44 -11.01
CA GLN A 116 12.92 -1.65 -11.34
C GLN A 116 14.30 -1.68 -10.68
N GLU A 117 15.01 -0.58 -10.71
CA GLU A 117 16.42 -0.50 -10.30
C GLU A 117 16.59 -0.60 -8.78
N THR A 118 15.68 0.01 -8.02
CA THR A 118 15.80 0.11 -6.56
C THR A 118 14.83 -0.80 -5.81
N GLY A 119 13.78 -1.29 -6.49
CA GLY A 119 12.67 -1.98 -5.84
C GLY A 119 11.77 -1.06 -5.00
N LEU A 120 11.99 0.25 -5.04
CA LEU A 120 11.18 1.21 -4.27
C LEU A 120 9.73 1.18 -4.74
N PRO A 121 8.76 1.11 -3.81
CA PRO A 121 7.36 1.22 -4.15
C PRO A 121 7.05 2.61 -4.67
N VAL A 122 6.45 2.70 -5.86
CA VAL A 122 6.06 3.97 -6.48
C VAL A 122 4.62 4.31 -6.12
N CYS A 123 3.73 3.35 -6.29
CA CYS A 123 2.34 3.45 -5.85
C CYS A 123 1.67 2.09 -5.79
N PHE A 124 0.51 2.05 -5.17
CA PHE A 124 -0.42 0.94 -5.29
C PHE A 124 -1.86 1.45 -5.41
N ARG A 125 -2.74 0.63 -5.91
CA ARG A 125 -4.17 0.88 -5.91
C ARG A 125 -4.97 -0.42 -5.88
N TYR A 126 -6.21 -0.31 -5.46
CA TYR A 126 -7.18 -1.39 -5.54
C TYR A 126 -8.10 -1.19 -6.72
N CYS A 127 -8.50 -2.29 -7.35
CA CYS A 127 -9.51 -2.33 -8.40
C CYS A 127 -10.36 -3.60 -8.25
N PRO A 128 -11.54 -3.64 -8.87
CA PRO A 128 -12.37 -4.84 -8.85
C PRO A 128 -11.63 -6.06 -9.42
N GLY A 129 -11.80 -7.24 -8.80
CA GLY A 129 -11.12 -8.47 -9.18
C GLY A 129 -11.31 -8.87 -10.65
N ILE A 130 -12.45 -8.53 -11.24
CA ILE A 130 -12.77 -8.79 -12.65
C ILE A 130 -11.94 -7.95 -13.65
N VAL A 131 -11.24 -6.91 -13.19
CA VAL A 131 -10.51 -6.00 -14.08
C VAL A 131 -9.19 -6.66 -14.51
N ILE A 132 -9.02 -6.81 -15.83
CA ILE A 132 -7.81 -7.38 -16.44
C ILE A 132 -6.66 -6.36 -16.36
N ASP A 133 -5.46 -6.82 -16.04
CA ASP A 133 -4.27 -5.99 -15.80
C ASP A 133 -3.92 -5.06 -16.97
N VAL A 134 -3.97 -5.57 -18.19
CA VAL A 134 -3.71 -4.77 -19.40
C VAL A 134 -4.64 -3.57 -19.52
N SER A 135 -5.92 -3.70 -19.11
CA SER A 135 -6.88 -2.59 -19.15
C SER A 135 -6.56 -1.48 -18.16
N THR A 136 -5.81 -1.79 -17.10
CA THR A 136 -5.42 -0.84 -16.06
C THR A 136 -4.14 -0.09 -16.40
N LEU A 137 -3.31 -0.61 -17.33
CA LEU A 137 -2.00 -0.07 -17.67
C LEU A 137 -2.07 1.40 -18.08
N SER A 138 -2.91 1.73 -19.04
CA SER A 138 -3.04 3.11 -19.56
C SER A 138 -3.44 4.10 -18.47
N ARG A 139 -4.27 3.67 -17.52
CA ARG A 139 -4.65 4.48 -16.38
C ARG A 139 -3.49 4.64 -15.40
N THR A 140 -2.80 3.55 -15.09
CA THR A 140 -1.62 3.56 -14.20
C THR A 140 -0.54 4.50 -14.75
N MET A 141 -0.19 4.38 -16.03
CA MET A 141 0.79 5.24 -16.69
C MET A 141 0.40 6.73 -16.64
N ARG A 142 -0.89 7.02 -16.83
CA ARG A 142 -1.41 8.40 -16.73
C ARG A 142 -1.30 8.94 -15.31
N GLU A 143 -1.59 8.13 -14.31
CA GLU A 143 -1.49 8.50 -12.90
C GLU A 143 -0.02 8.73 -12.48
N LEU A 144 0.90 7.86 -12.91
CA LEU A 144 2.34 8.05 -12.70
C LEU A 144 2.84 9.36 -13.31
N LYS A 145 2.48 9.63 -14.56
CA LYS A 145 2.83 10.89 -15.22
C LYS A 145 2.28 12.13 -14.49
N LYS A 146 1.04 12.06 -14.01
CA LYS A 146 0.44 13.15 -13.20
C LYS A 146 1.14 13.34 -11.86
N ALA A 147 1.70 12.27 -11.30
CA ALA A 147 2.46 12.30 -10.06
C ALA A 147 3.91 12.77 -10.26
N GLY A 148 4.33 13.04 -11.51
CA GLY A 148 5.69 13.51 -11.84
C GLY A 148 6.69 12.38 -12.11
N VAL A 149 6.23 11.13 -12.19
CA VAL A 149 7.11 9.99 -12.52
C VAL A 149 7.26 9.90 -14.03
N ASN A 150 8.46 10.15 -14.53
CA ASN A 150 8.79 10.00 -15.94
C ASN A 150 9.13 8.53 -16.25
N THR A 151 8.16 7.77 -16.71
CA THR A 151 8.31 6.35 -16.98
C THR A 151 8.90 6.12 -18.37
N LYS A 152 10.05 5.46 -18.44
CA LYS A 152 10.73 5.06 -19.67
C LYS A 152 10.21 3.72 -20.19
N LEU A 153 10.07 2.76 -19.32
CA LEU A 153 9.58 1.41 -19.61
C LEU A 153 8.67 0.94 -18.50
N ALA A 154 7.55 0.32 -18.87
CA ALA A 154 6.69 -0.40 -17.97
C ALA A 154 6.74 -1.90 -18.28
N ILE A 155 7.09 -2.70 -17.30
CA ILE A 155 7.18 -4.15 -17.39
C ILE A 155 6.01 -4.73 -16.59
N LEU A 156 5.22 -5.58 -17.24
CA LEU A 156 4.11 -6.31 -16.61
C LEU A 156 4.45 -7.79 -16.63
N ASP A 157 4.10 -8.47 -15.56
CA ASP A 157 3.98 -9.92 -15.55
C ASP A 157 2.63 -10.31 -16.20
N ALA A 158 2.66 -11.29 -17.11
CA ALA A 158 1.52 -11.71 -17.90
C ALA A 158 0.92 -13.01 -17.37
#